data_6fcadfe3fc713904df0a676b3c5a4e75
#
_entry.id   6fcadfe3fc713904df0a676b3c5a4e75
#
_cell.length_a   1.000
_cell.length_b   1.000
_cell.length_c   1.000
_cell.angle_alpha   90.00
_cell.angle_beta   90.00
_cell.angle_gamma   90.00
#
_symmetry.space_group_name_H-M   'P 1'
#
loop_
_entity.id
_entity.type
_entity.pdbx_description
1 polymer ?
#
loop_
_entity_poly.entity_id
_entity_poly.type
_entity_poly.pdbx_seq_one_letter_code
_entity_poly.pdbx_strand_id
1 'polypeptide(L)'
;MVSEEVKKMLEQGFSAEAQASNLYYFFARKAEDEVSFAPSDEVADLLKEAAALFRQTAEEEAVHAYIHLAAMDGIGDTMQNLQKASAMETFEYKVIFPSAAMALQIDGNQRVASQLDAISLAEKRHAERFDQLSKRLSESWLNQRLKLDPKIDSALGG
;
A
#
# COMPACT_ATOMS: atom_id res chain seq x y z
N MET A 1 4.68 -22.15 -13.84
CA MET A 1 5.01 -20.72 -14.05
C MET A 1 4.09 -20.19 -15.14
N VAL A 2 3.44 -19.06 -14.92
CA VAL A 2 2.62 -18.39 -15.94
C VAL A 2 3.53 -17.73 -16.99
N SER A 3 3.03 -17.59 -18.24
CA SER A 3 3.78 -16.89 -19.29
C SER A 3 3.89 -15.39 -18.99
N GLU A 4 4.88 -14.71 -19.58
CA GLU A 4 5.05 -13.25 -19.43
C GLU A 4 3.80 -12.46 -19.89
N GLU A 5 3.12 -12.94 -20.93
CA GLU A 5 1.87 -12.34 -21.40
C GLU A 5 0.76 -12.45 -20.33
N VAL A 6 0.58 -13.63 -19.74
CA VAL A 6 -0.39 -13.85 -18.65
C VAL A 6 -0.02 -13.01 -17.43
N LYS A 7 1.27 -12.92 -17.09
CA LYS A 7 1.73 -12.10 -15.97
C LYS A 7 1.37 -10.62 -16.17
N LYS A 8 1.58 -10.09 -17.38
CA LYS A 8 1.19 -8.72 -17.71
C LYS A 8 -0.32 -8.49 -17.57
N MET A 9 -1.15 -9.46 -17.98
CA MET A 9 -2.61 -9.37 -17.79
C MET A 9 -2.99 -9.36 -16.31
N LEU A 10 -2.34 -10.18 -15.49
CA LEU A 10 -2.56 -10.21 -14.03
C LEU A 10 -2.10 -8.89 -13.37
N GLU A 11 -0.99 -8.29 -13.80
CA GLU A 11 -0.53 -6.98 -13.35
C GLU A 11 -1.54 -5.87 -13.67
N GLN A 12 -2.12 -5.90 -14.87
CA GLN A 12 -3.17 -4.97 -15.26
C GLN A 12 -4.44 -5.17 -14.42
N GLY A 13 -4.86 -6.42 -14.20
CA GLY A 13 -5.98 -6.76 -13.33
C GLY A 13 -5.73 -6.24 -11.90
N PHE A 14 -4.60 -6.59 -11.31
CA PHE A 14 -4.20 -6.09 -9.98
C PHE A 14 -4.29 -4.56 -9.89
N SER A 15 -3.72 -3.86 -10.89
CA SER A 15 -3.74 -2.39 -10.89
C SER A 15 -5.15 -1.82 -10.99
N ALA A 16 -6.02 -2.40 -11.82
CA ALA A 16 -7.40 -1.96 -11.99
C ALA A 16 -8.21 -2.14 -10.71
N GLU A 17 -8.17 -3.35 -10.13
CA GLU A 17 -8.95 -3.70 -8.93
C GLU A 17 -8.46 -2.95 -7.69
N ALA A 18 -7.14 -2.80 -7.52
CA ALA A 18 -6.59 -2.02 -6.42
C ALA A 18 -6.97 -0.53 -6.50
N GLN A 19 -7.02 0.04 -7.71
CA GLN A 19 -7.50 1.41 -7.91
C GLN A 19 -9.01 1.51 -7.67
N ALA A 20 -9.81 0.58 -8.18
CA ALA A 20 -11.26 0.54 -7.96
C ALA A 20 -11.60 0.47 -6.47
N SER A 21 -10.97 -0.42 -5.72
CA SER A 21 -11.12 -0.54 -4.27
C SER A 21 -10.90 0.80 -3.57
N ASN A 22 -9.78 1.48 -3.85
CA ASN A 22 -9.48 2.77 -3.22
C ASN A 22 -10.46 3.87 -3.64
N LEU A 23 -10.85 3.95 -4.93
CA LEU A 23 -11.82 4.93 -5.43
C LEU A 23 -13.18 4.75 -4.76
N TYR A 24 -13.68 3.52 -4.67
CA TYR A 24 -14.98 3.24 -4.03
C TYR A 24 -14.95 3.56 -2.53
N TYR A 25 -13.83 3.32 -1.86
CA TYR A 25 -13.66 3.78 -0.48
C TYR A 25 -13.79 5.32 -0.35
N PHE A 26 -13.19 6.10 -1.27
CA PHE A 26 -13.32 7.55 -1.27
C PHE A 26 -14.74 8.02 -1.66
N PHE A 27 -15.40 7.31 -2.57
CA PHE A 27 -16.79 7.61 -2.95
C PHE A 27 -17.74 7.35 -1.79
N ALA A 28 -17.54 6.27 -1.02
CA ALA A 28 -18.29 6.01 0.20
C ALA A 28 -18.18 7.17 1.20
N ARG A 29 -16.95 7.63 1.46
CA ARG A 29 -16.73 8.79 2.34
C ARG A 29 -17.43 10.05 1.83
N LYS A 30 -17.39 10.29 0.53
CA LYS A 30 -18.07 11.44 -0.07
C LYS A 30 -19.58 11.36 0.12
N ALA A 31 -20.18 10.19 -0.11
CA ALA A 31 -21.62 9.97 0.12
C ALA A 31 -21.99 10.18 1.60
N GLU A 32 -21.18 9.71 2.54
CA GLU A 32 -21.37 9.95 3.98
C GLU A 32 -21.32 11.44 4.35
N ASP A 33 -20.36 12.18 3.79
CA ASP A 33 -20.24 13.64 4.01
C ASP A 33 -21.49 14.39 3.50
N GLU A 34 -22.09 13.91 2.42
CA GLU A 34 -23.28 14.52 1.80
C GLU A 34 -24.58 14.28 2.59
N VAL A 35 -24.66 13.25 3.45
CA VAL A 35 -25.84 12.95 4.27
C VAL A 35 -26.30 14.15 5.09
N SER A 36 -25.37 14.90 5.68
CA SER A 36 -25.68 16.08 6.51
C SER A 36 -26.25 17.26 5.75
N PHE A 37 -26.16 17.25 4.42
CA PHE A 37 -26.65 18.29 3.53
C PHE A 37 -27.82 17.81 2.65
N ALA A 38 -28.35 16.60 2.92
CA ALA A 38 -29.44 16.03 2.13
C ALA A 38 -30.72 16.88 2.24
N PRO A 39 -31.41 17.12 1.14
CA PRO A 39 -32.61 17.96 1.13
C PRO A 39 -33.85 17.30 1.77
N SER A 40 -33.82 15.99 2.02
CA SER A 40 -34.87 15.22 2.68
C SER A 40 -34.31 13.95 3.32
N ASP A 41 -35.06 13.36 4.25
CA ASP A 41 -34.71 12.08 4.88
C ASP A 41 -34.58 10.95 3.84
N GLU A 42 -35.45 10.92 2.82
CA GLU A 42 -35.35 9.95 1.73
C GLU A 42 -34.02 10.03 0.99
N VAL A 43 -33.55 11.26 0.65
CA VAL A 43 -32.25 11.45 0.00
C VAL A 43 -31.10 11.09 0.97
N ALA A 44 -31.23 11.41 2.25
CA ALA A 44 -30.24 11.02 3.26
C ALA A 44 -30.11 9.49 3.35
N ASP A 45 -31.19 8.75 3.30
CA ASP A 45 -31.18 7.27 3.35
C ASP A 45 -30.59 6.68 2.08
N LEU A 46 -30.90 7.22 0.89
CA LEU A 46 -30.26 6.81 -0.37
C LEU A 46 -28.75 7.07 -0.38
N LEU A 47 -28.29 8.17 0.20
CA LEU A 47 -26.85 8.46 0.34
C LEU A 47 -26.15 7.46 1.28
N LYS A 48 -26.80 7.07 2.38
CA LYS A 48 -26.28 6.02 3.27
C LYS A 48 -26.20 4.66 2.55
N GLU A 49 -27.26 4.31 1.77
CA GLU A 49 -27.26 3.10 0.96
C GLU A 49 -26.14 3.10 -0.08
N ALA A 50 -25.93 4.23 -0.78
CA ALA A 50 -24.84 4.38 -1.73
C ALA A 50 -23.47 4.24 -1.04
N ALA A 51 -23.28 4.83 0.14
CA ALA A 51 -22.05 4.69 0.91
C ALA A 51 -21.79 3.23 1.32
N ALA A 52 -22.81 2.52 1.77
CA ALA A 52 -22.72 1.10 2.11
C ALA A 52 -22.37 0.23 0.89
N LEU A 53 -23.01 0.48 -0.26
CA LEU A 53 -22.71 -0.21 -1.51
C LEU A 53 -21.26 0.02 -1.95
N PHE A 54 -20.79 1.26 -1.94
CA PHE A 54 -19.41 1.57 -2.28
C PHE A 54 -18.40 0.89 -1.34
N ARG A 55 -18.67 0.83 -0.03
CA ARG A 55 -17.78 0.14 0.91
C ARG A 55 -17.73 -1.35 0.66
N GLN A 56 -18.88 -1.99 0.48
CA GLN A 56 -18.95 -3.42 0.17
C GLN A 56 -18.17 -3.73 -1.11
N THR A 57 -18.43 -2.98 -2.19
CA THR A 57 -17.74 -3.18 -3.47
C THR A 57 -16.23 -2.94 -3.31
N ALA A 58 -15.80 -1.93 -2.54
CA ALA A 58 -14.37 -1.68 -2.29
C ALA A 58 -13.68 -2.90 -1.63
N GLU A 59 -14.34 -3.57 -0.70
CA GLU A 59 -13.83 -4.78 -0.05
C GLU A 59 -13.75 -5.96 -1.03
N GLU A 60 -14.75 -6.12 -1.90
CA GLU A 60 -14.77 -7.15 -2.95
C GLU A 60 -13.62 -6.94 -3.95
N GLU A 61 -13.40 -5.71 -4.42
CA GLU A 61 -12.30 -5.37 -5.33
C GLU A 61 -10.92 -5.57 -4.68
N ALA A 62 -10.78 -5.33 -3.38
CA ALA A 62 -9.54 -5.65 -2.67
C ALA A 62 -9.23 -7.16 -2.69
N VAL A 63 -10.26 -8.01 -2.61
CA VAL A 63 -10.11 -9.48 -2.74
C VAL A 63 -9.71 -9.86 -4.16
N HIS A 64 -10.30 -9.24 -5.18
CA HIS A 64 -9.93 -9.46 -6.57
C HIS A 64 -8.46 -9.07 -6.83
N ALA A 65 -8.04 -7.90 -6.35
CA ALA A 65 -6.64 -7.45 -6.41
C ALA A 65 -5.68 -8.46 -5.75
N TYR A 66 -6.04 -8.97 -4.56
CA TYR A 66 -5.26 -10.00 -3.87
C TYR A 66 -5.08 -11.26 -4.73
N ILE A 67 -6.15 -11.74 -5.38
CA ILE A 67 -6.11 -12.92 -6.24
C ILE A 67 -5.13 -12.73 -7.39
N HIS A 68 -5.18 -11.58 -8.08
CA HIS A 68 -4.24 -11.25 -9.15
C HIS A 68 -2.80 -11.21 -8.64
N LEU A 69 -2.55 -10.55 -7.52
CA LEU A 69 -1.22 -10.43 -6.93
C LEU A 69 -0.66 -11.78 -6.49
N ALA A 70 -1.48 -12.63 -5.86
CA ALA A 70 -1.09 -13.97 -5.43
C ALA A 70 -0.78 -14.89 -6.63
N ALA A 71 -1.55 -14.78 -7.73
CA ALA A 71 -1.31 -15.55 -8.95
C ALA A 71 0.02 -15.21 -9.65
N MET A 72 0.61 -14.07 -9.33
CA MET A 72 1.93 -13.63 -9.83
C MET A 72 3.07 -13.92 -8.86
N ASP A 73 2.83 -14.66 -7.77
CA ASP A 73 3.80 -14.81 -6.67
C ASP A 73 4.25 -13.45 -6.09
N GLY A 74 3.38 -12.44 -6.17
CA GLY A 74 3.67 -11.06 -5.75
C GLY A 74 3.71 -10.86 -4.23
N ILE A 75 3.25 -11.86 -3.46
CA ILE A 75 3.23 -11.88 -2.00
C ILE A 75 4.23 -12.94 -1.54
N GLY A 76 5.31 -12.51 -0.92
CA GLY A 76 6.32 -13.38 -0.35
C GLY A 76 6.06 -13.72 1.12
N ASP A 77 7.07 -14.24 1.80
CA ASP A 77 7.04 -14.34 3.26
C ASP A 77 7.09 -12.94 3.91
N THR A 78 6.86 -12.88 5.21
CA THR A 78 6.81 -11.60 5.94
C THR A 78 8.10 -10.79 5.80
N MET A 79 9.26 -11.45 5.79
CA MET A 79 10.55 -10.78 5.65
C MET A 79 10.69 -10.15 4.26
N GLN A 80 10.36 -10.91 3.22
CA GLN A 80 10.37 -10.44 1.83
C GLN A 80 9.39 -9.27 1.63
N ASN A 81 8.20 -9.37 2.22
CA ASN A 81 7.19 -8.31 2.13
C ASN A 81 7.61 -7.03 2.85
N LEU A 82 8.26 -7.12 4.02
CA LEU A 82 8.81 -5.96 4.73
C LEU A 82 9.92 -5.28 3.93
N GLN A 83 10.81 -6.06 3.31
CA GLN A 83 11.88 -5.53 2.46
C GLN A 83 11.32 -4.85 1.21
N LYS A 84 10.33 -5.48 0.57
CA LYS A 84 9.64 -4.92 -0.59
C LYS A 84 8.93 -3.61 -0.24
N ALA A 85 8.19 -3.58 0.86
CA ALA A 85 7.53 -2.37 1.33
C ALA A 85 8.54 -1.24 1.60
N SER A 86 9.62 -1.52 2.35
CA SER A 86 10.66 -0.52 2.59
C SER A 86 11.29 0.03 1.30
N ALA A 87 11.50 -0.83 0.29
CA ALA A 87 12.03 -0.41 -1.01
C ALA A 87 11.04 0.47 -1.78
N MET A 88 9.75 0.14 -1.78
CA MET A 88 8.69 0.92 -2.42
C MET A 88 8.60 2.32 -1.81
N GLU A 89 8.45 2.42 -0.51
CA GLU A 89 8.38 3.70 0.21
C GLU A 89 9.67 4.53 0.01
N THR A 90 10.83 3.84 -0.05
CA THR A 90 12.10 4.52 -0.33
C THR A 90 12.12 5.15 -1.72
N PHE A 91 11.58 4.49 -2.72
CA PHE A 91 11.46 5.01 -4.06
C PHE A 91 10.48 6.19 -4.13
N GLU A 92 9.37 6.09 -3.41
CA GLU A 92 8.36 7.14 -3.34
C GLU A 92 8.94 8.43 -2.74
N TYR A 93 9.57 8.36 -1.55
CA TYR A 93 10.08 9.57 -0.90
C TYR A 93 11.36 10.13 -1.54
N LYS A 94 12.14 9.32 -2.27
CA LYS A 94 13.37 9.81 -2.92
C LYS A 94 13.15 10.28 -4.34
N VAL A 95 12.16 9.72 -5.04
CA VAL A 95 12.01 9.92 -6.48
C VAL A 95 10.63 10.44 -6.85
N ILE A 96 9.55 9.71 -6.52
CA ILE A 96 8.21 10.03 -7.02
C ILE A 96 7.73 11.37 -6.50
N PHE A 97 7.60 11.51 -5.18
CA PHE A 97 7.02 12.72 -4.58
C PHE A 97 7.89 13.96 -4.74
N PRO A 98 9.24 13.93 -4.58
CA PRO A 98 10.06 15.10 -4.87
C PRO A 98 9.99 15.54 -6.33
N SER A 99 9.97 14.61 -7.29
CA SER A 99 9.85 14.94 -8.72
C SER A 99 8.50 15.58 -9.03
N ALA A 100 7.42 15.03 -8.49
CA ALA A 100 6.08 15.57 -8.68
C ALA A 100 5.91 16.95 -8.00
N ALA A 101 6.44 17.12 -6.80
CA ALA A 101 6.43 18.40 -6.10
C ALA A 101 7.17 19.50 -6.89
N MET A 102 8.35 19.16 -7.43
CA MET A 102 9.13 20.07 -8.29
C MET A 102 8.34 20.48 -9.54
N ALA A 103 7.71 19.53 -10.24
CA ALA A 103 6.90 19.81 -11.42
C ALA A 103 5.72 20.74 -11.07
N LEU A 104 5.03 20.50 -9.94
CA LEU A 104 3.94 21.35 -9.48
C LEU A 104 4.40 22.76 -9.07
N GLN A 105 5.61 22.92 -8.55
CA GLN A 105 6.19 24.22 -8.26
C GLN A 105 6.43 25.02 -9.56
N ILE A 106 6.94 24.35 -10.60
CA ILE A 106 7.13 24.95 -11.93
C ILE A 106 5.80 25.40 -12.52
N ASP A 107 4.74 24.61 -12.38
CA ASP A 107 3.39 24.90 -12.83
C ASP A 107 2.67 25.95 -11.93
N GLY A 108 3.32 26.47 -10.89
CA GLY A 108 2.76 27.47 -9.99
C GLY A 108 1.78 26.91 -8.94
N ASN A 109 1.64 25.59 -8.81
CA ASN A 109 0.73 24.95 -7.85
C ASN A 109 1.41 24.66 -6.50
N GLN A 110 1.87 25.72 -5.85
CA GLN A 110 2.64 25.66 -4.61
C GLN A 110 1.93 24.90 -3.47
N ARG A 111 0.59 25.03 -3.39
CA ARG A 111 -0.19 24.36 -2.33
C ARG A 111 -0.11 22.84 -2.45
N VAL A 112 -0.31 22.29 -3.65
CA VAL A 112 -0.24 20.84 -3.86
C VAL A 112 1.20 20.35 -3.77
N ALA A 113 2.19 21.11 -4.25
CA ALA A 113 3.60 20.79 -4.08
C ALA A 113 3.95 20.61 -2.60
N SER A 114 3.56 21.53 -1.73
CA SER A 114 3.80 21.42 -0.28
C SER A 114 3.10 20.21 0.35
N GLN A 115 1.95 19.80 -0.16
CA GLN A 115 1.28 18.58 0.28
C GLN A 115 2.08 17.33 -0.11
N LEU A 116 2.64 17.27 -1.33
CA LEU A 116 3.51 16.16 -1.75
C LEU A 116 4.80 16.11 -0.95
N ASP A 117 5.40 17.25 -0.60
CA ASP A 117 6.56 17.29 0.31
C ASP A 117 6.21 16.68 1.68
N ALA A 118 5.03 16.98 2.22
CA ALA A 118 4.58 16.41 3.48
C ALA A 118 4.32 14.88 3.37
N ILE A 119 3.76 14.42 2.25
CA ILE A 119 3.62 12.98 1.95
C ILE A 119 5.00 12.33 1.88
N SER A 120 5.95 12.91 1.13
CA SER A 120 7.32 12.40 1.03
C SER A 120 7.97 12.17 2.40
N LEU A 121 7.76 13.07 3.36
CA LEU A 121 8.22 12.89 4.73
C LEU A 121 7.49 11.76 5.48
N ALA A 122 6.24 11.48 5.16
CA ALA A 122 5.51 10.34 5.72
C ALA A 122 6.06 9.02 5.17
N GLU A 123 6.29 8.92 3.85
CA GLU A 123 6.83 7.72 3.21
C GLU A 123 8.24 7.39 3.69
N LYS A 124 9.06 8.42 3.96
CA LYS A 124 10.35 8.21 4.63
C LYS A 124 10.21 7.50 5.98
N ARG A 125 9.22 7.92 6.81
CA ARG A 125 8.97 7.28 8.11
C ARG A 125 8.43 5.84 7.94
N HIS A 126 7.61 5.59 6.92
CA HIS A 126 7.15 4.25 6.59
C HIS A 126 8.33 3.35 6.20
N ALA A 127 9.19 3.78 5.29
CA ALA A 127 10.39 3.05 4.89
C ALA A 127 11.27 2.68 6.09
N GLU A 128 11.55 3.66 6.99
CA GLU A 128 12.35 3.45 8.19
C GLU A 128 11.70 2.43 9.15
N ARG A 129 10.39 2.46 9.33
CA ARG A 129 9.66 1.52 10.18
C ARG A 129 9.67 0.10 9.62
N PHE A 130 9.48 -0.08 8.32
CA PHE A 130 9.57 -1.39 7.67
C PHE A 130 10.97 -1.95 7.75
N ASP A 131 12.00 -1.15 7.50
CA ASP A 131 13.41 -1.54 7.61
C ASP A 131 13.77 -1.95 9.04
N GLN A 132 13.39 -1.16 10.04
CA GLN A 132 13.62 -1.48 11.45
C GLN A 132 12.95 -2.79 11.88
N LEU A 133 11.69 -3.02 11.46
CA LEU A 133 10.99 -4.25 11.79
C LEU A 133 11.61 -5.47 11.10
N SER A 134 12.03 -5.32 9.85
CA SER A 134 12.75 -6.36 9.09
C SER A 134 14.05 -6.78 9.80
N LYS A 135 14.86 -5.81 10.24
CA LYS A 135 16.08 -6.06 11.00
C LYS A 135 15.83 -6.82 12.31
N ARG A 136 14.87 -6.32 13.11
CA ARG A 136 14.51 -6.96 14.39
C ARG A 136 14.00 -8.39 14.21
N LEU A 137 13.21 -8.63 13.16
CA LEU A 137 12.71 -9.96 12.85
C LEU A 137 13.88 -10.89 12.46
N SER A 138 14.79 -10.43 11.61
CA SER A 138 15.98 -11.18 11.20
C SER A 138 16.87 -11.55 12.40
N GLU A 139 17.16 -10.60 13.27
CA GLU A 139 17.95 -10.82 14.49
C GLU A 139 17.28 -11.82 15.43
N SER A 140 15.96 -11.71 15.62
CA SER A 140 15.21 -12.64 16.45
C SER A 140 15.24 -14.09 15.92
N TRP A 141 15.08 -14.24 14.60
CA TRP A 141 15.17 -15.55 13.95
C TRP A 141 16.57 -16.16 14.05
N LEU A 142 17.61 -15.34 13.84
CA LEU A 142 18.99 -15.79 13.99
C LEU A 142 19.26 -16.24 15.41
N ASN A 143 18.89 -15.47 16.42
CA ASN A 143 19.06 -15.78 17.82
C ASN A 143 18.33 -17.07 18.24
N GLN A 144 17.15 -17.34 17.67
CA GLN A 144 16.45 -18.60 17.93
C GLN A 144 17.16 -19.80 17.28
N ARG A 145 17.67 -19.66 16.05
CA ARG A 145 18.44 -20.74 15.38
C ARG A 145 19.72 -21.06 16.12
N LEU A 146 20.44 -20.06 16.63
CA LEU A 146 21.67 -20.27 17.44
C LEU A 146 21.37 -21.00 18.75
N LYS A 147 20.24 -20.75 19.39
CA LYS A 147 19.80 -21.49 20.59
C LYS A 147 19.45 -22.95 20.31
N LEU A 148 18.92 -23.24 19.11
CA LEU A 148 18.52 -24.60 18.72
C LEU A 148 19.69 -25.43 18.18
N ASP A 149 20.71 -24.78 17.61
CA ASP A 149 21.93 -25.46 17.11
C ASP A 149 23.18 -24.63 17.47
N PRO A 150 23.77 -24.89 18.66
CA PRO A 150 24.96 -24.17 19.12
C PRO A 150 26.20 -24.34 18.23
N LYS A 151 26.21 -25.32 17.30
CA LYS A 151 27.33 -25.53 16.37
C LYS A 151 27.38 -24.44 15.27
N ILE A 152 26.30 -23.73 15.03
CA ILE A 152 26.28 -22.62 14.07
C ILE A 152 27.05 -21.42 14.62
N ASP A 153 27.08 -21.24 15.95
CA ASP A 153 27.78 -20.14 16.61
C ASP A 153 29.30 -20.24 16.43
N SER A 154 29.85 -21.47 16.43
CA SER A 154 31.27 -21.70 16.22
C SER A 154 31.73 -21.50 14.76
N ALA A 155 30.83 -21.53 13.81
CA ALA A 155 31.12 -21.33 12.37
C ALA A 155 31.09 -19.83 11.93
N LEU A 156 30.48 -18.98 12.74
CA LEU A 156 30.36 -17.53 12.44
C LEU A 156 31.38 -16.67 13.22
N GLY A 157 32.10 -17.24 14.16
CA GLY A 157 33.03 -16.57 15.07
C GLY A 157 34.51 -16.93 14.88
N GLY A 158 34.89 -17.43 13.71
CA GLY A 158 36.27 -17.71 13.31
C GLY A 158 36.85 -16.69 12.39
#